data_0cde133201393870e3dffa404b9ff092
#
_entry.id   0cde133201393870e3dffa404b9ff092
#
_cell.length_a   1.000
_cell.length_b   1.000
_cell.length_c   1.000
_cell.angle_alpha   90.00
_cell.angle_beta   90.00
_cell.angle_gamma   90.00
#
_symmetry.space_group_name_H-M   'P 1'
#
loop_
_entity.id
_entity.type
_entity.pdbx_description
1 polymer ?
#
loop_
_entity_poly.entity_id
_entity_poly.type
_entity_poly.pdbx_seq_one_letter_code
_entity_poly.pdbx_strand_id
1 'polypeptide(L)' 'MEVRTFVNHIRELGDEYGITIIWVEQNIHRALDFVEHAYVIENGRTVLDGAKETLLNDPGFSNKFLGLE' A
#
# COMPACT_ATOMS: atom_id res chain seq x y z
N MET A 1 16.17 0.55 13.97
CA MET A 1 15.45 -0.54 13.29
C MET A 1 15.08 -0.10 11.89
N GLU A 2 15.30 -0.96 10.95
CA GLU A 2 14.92 -0.68 9.58
C GLU A 2 13.39 -0.73 9.43
N VAL A 3 12.83 0.15 8.59
CA VAL A 3 11.38 0.22 8.37
C VAL A 3 10.82 -1.13 7.89
N ARG A 4 11.53 -1.79 6.98
CA ARG A 4 11.10 -3.09 6.45
C ARG A 4 10.98 -4.13 7.56
N THR A 5 11.95 -4.18 8.47
CA THR A 5 11.92 -5.11 9.60
C THR A 5 10.75 -4.82 10.53
N PHE A 6 10.51 -3.54 10.80
CA PHE A 6 9.40 -3.11 11.64
C PHE A 6 8.05 -3.53 11.03
N VAL A 7 7.84 -3.27 9.75
CA VAL A 7 6.59 -3.61 9.08
C VAL A 7 6.38 -5.12 9.04
N ASN A 8 7.44 -5.89 8.82
CA ASN A 8 7.33 -7.35 8.81
C ASN A 8 6.89 -7.89 10.17
N HIS A 9 7.39 -7.31 11.26
CA HIS A 9 6.92 -7.68 12.60
C HIS A 9 5.43 -7.39 12.78
N ILE A 10 4.97 -6.23 12.32
CA ILE A 10 3.56 -5.87 12.39
C ILE A 10 2.71 -6.87 11.60
N ARG A 11 3.14 -7.24 10.40
CA ARG A 11 2.42 -8.21 9.57
C ARG A 11 2.35 -9.58 10.24
N GLU A 12 3.44 -10.04 10.83
CA GLU A 12 3.46 -11.30 11.55
C GLU A 12 2.46 -11.32 12.71
N LEU A 13 2.40 -10.21 13.46
CA LEU A 13 1.43 -10.09 14.54
C LEU A 13 0.00 -10.11 14.03
N GLY A 14 -0.26 -9.44 12.90
CA GLY A 14 -1.57 -9.46 12.29
C GLY A 14 -1.99 -10.86 11.88
N ASP A 15 -1.08 -11.59 11.25
CA ASP A 15 -1.35 -12.96 10.82
C ASP A 15 -1.57 -13.89 12.00
N GLU A 16 -0.74 -13.77 13.03
CA GLU A 16 -0.80 -14.63 14.21
C GLU A 16 -2.08 -14.44 15.01
N TYR A 17 -2.52 -13.19 15.16
CA TYR A 17 -3.68 -12.88 16.00
C TYR A 17 -4.95 -12.57 15.20
N GLY A 18 -4.89 -12.68 13.88
CA GLY A 18 -6.06 -12.42 13.05
C GLY A 18 -6.48 -10.95 13.05
N ILE A 19 -5.53 -10.04 13.19
CA ILE A 19 -5.78 -8.61 13.26
C ILE A 19 -5.66 -7.99 11.88
N THR A 20 -6.63 -7.15 11.53
CA THR A 20 -6.55 -6.35 10.30
C THR A 20 -5.69 -5.12 10.58
N ILE A 21 -4.72 -4.88 9.72
CA ILE A 21 -3.79 -3.76 9.88
C ILE A 21 -4.00 -2.76 8.78
N ILE A 22 -4.19 -1.49 9.17
CA ILE A 22 -4.29 -0.37 8.24
C ILE A 22 -2.98 0.40 8.29
N TRP A 23 -2.32 0.51 7.13
CA TRP A 23 -1.05 1.22 7.01
C TRP A 23 -1.25 2.48 6.20
N VAL A 24 -0.97 3.64 6.79
CA VAL A 24 -1.06 4.93 6.11
C VAL A 24 0.34 5.41 5.78
N GLU A 25 0.59 5.68 4.50
CA GLU A 25 1.94 6.01 4.03
C GLU A 25 1.85 6.96 2.84
N GLN A 26 2.66 7.99 2.85
CA GLN A 26 2.74 8.93 1.73
C GLN A 26 3.70 8.44 0.64
N ASN A 27 4.65 7.61 1.00
CA ASN A 27 5.55 7.01 0.02
C ASN A 27 4.87 5.78 -0.59
N ILE A 28 4.38 5.93 -1.81
CA ILE A 28 3.58 4.91 -2.47
C ILE A 28 4.38 3.63 -2.73
N HIS A 29 5.64 3.76 -3.14
CA HIS A 29 6.49 2.60 -3.37
C HIS A 29 6.65 1.77 -2.09
N ARG A 30 6.88 2.44 -0.97
CA ARG A 30 7.03 1.77 0.31
C ARG A 30 5.72 1.09 0.74
N ALA A 31 4.60 1.79 0.59
CA ALA A 31 3.31 1.23 0.95
C ALA A 31 3.01 -0.03 0.16
N LEU A 32 3.25 -0.01 -1.14
CA LEU A 32 2.96 -1.15 -2.01
C LEU A 32 3.82 -2.37 -1.72
N ASP A 33 4.99 -2.18 -1.10
CA ASP A 33 5.83 -3.32 -0.72
C ASP A 33 5.19 -4.17 0.38
N PHE A 34 4.28 -3.59 1.16
CA PHE A 34 3.80 -4.23 2.38
C PHE A 34 2.31 -4.51 2.42
N VAL A 35 1.54 -4.03 1.45
CA VAL A 35 0.09 -4.17 1.49
C VAL A 35 -0.41 -5.07 0.37
N GLU A 36 -1.60 -5.63 0.57
CA GLU A 36 -2.26 -6.46 -0.45
C GLU A 36 -3.34 -5.67 -1.17
N HIS A 37 -3.93 -4.69 -0.49
CA HIS A 37 -4.99 -3.84 -1.02
C HIS A 37 -4.69 -2.40 -0.63
N ALA A 38 -4.90 -1.48 -1.56
CA ALA A 38 -4.59 -0.07 -1.32
C ALA A 38 -5.76 0.82 -1.70
N TYR A 39 -5.88 1.92 -0.97
CA TYR A 39 -6.80 3.01 -1.28
C TYR A 39 -5.96 4.26 -1.47
N VAL A 40 -6.14 4.92 -2.60
CA VAL A 40 -5.46 6.19 -2.87
C VAL A 40 -6.43 7.32 -2.58
N ILE A 41 -6.05 8.20 -1.66
CA ILE A 41 -6.90 9.30 -1.20
C ILE A 41 -6.28 10.63 -1.62
N GLU A 42 -7.06 11.45 -2.31
CA GLU A 42 -6.68 12.80 -2.67
C GLU A 42 -7.80 13.76 -2.30
N ASN A 43 -7.44 14.85 -1.64
CA ASN A 43 -8.40 15.89 -1.27
C ASN A 43 -9.61 15.35 -0.51
N GLY A 44 -9.36 14.40 0.40
CA GLY A 44 -10.40 13.81 1.23
C GLY A 44 -11.28 12.79 0.53
N ARG A 45 -10.90 12.34 -0.67
CA ARG A 45 -11.69 11.36 -1.44
C ARG A 45 -10.83 10.19 -1.86
N THR A 46 -11.43 9.01 -1.86
CA THR A 46 -10.80 7.84 -2.45
C THR A 46 -10.91 7.96 -3.96
N VAL A 47 -9.78 8.08 -4.63
CA VAL A 47 -9.76 8.21 -6.09
C VAL A 47 -9.47 6.88 -6.79
N LEU A 48 -8.79 5.96 -6.11
CA LEU A 48 -8.52 4.62 -6.60
C LEU A 48 -8.54 3.66 -5.43
N ASP A 49 -8.98 2.43 -5.68
CA ASP A 49 -8.80 1.35 -4.72
C ASP A 49 -8.71 0.04 -5.48
N GLY A 50 -8.05 -0.94 -4.86
CA GLY A 50 -7.95 -2.24 -5.47
C GLY A 50 -6.82 -3.07 -4.89
N ALA A 51 -6.74 -4.31 -5.36
CA ALA A 51 -5.64 -5.18 -5.04
C ALA A 51 -4.34 -4.61 -5.62
N LYS A 52 -3.25 -4.87 -4.94
CA LYS A 52 -1.93 -4.38 -5.35
C LYS A 52 -1.63 -4.67 -6.82
N GLU A 53 -1.82 -5.92 -7.24
CA GLU A 53 -1.53 -6.31 -8.61
C GLU A 53 -2.40 -5.56 -9.62
N THR A 54 -3.66 -5.34 -9.29
CA THR A 54 -4.58 -4.60 -10.15
C THR A 54 -4.11 -3.16 -10.34
N LEU A 55 -3.71 -2.52 -9.24
CA LEU A 55 -3.24 -1.14 -9.29
C LEU A 55 -1.92 -1.02 -10.05
N LEU A 56 -1.00 -1.96 -9.85
CA LEU A 56 0.29 -1.93 -10.54
C LEU A 56 0.15 -2.13 -12.05
N ASN A 57 -0.90 -2.80 -12.47
CA ASN A 57 -1.17 -3.01 -13.89
C ASN A 57 -2.02 -1.91 -14.52
N ASP A 58 -2.47 -0.94 -13.73
CA ASP A 58 -3.27 0.18 -14.21
C ASP A 58 -2.34 1.29 -14.72
N PRO A 59 -2.37 1.61 -16.02
CA PRO A 59 -1.49 2.65 -16.57
C PRO A 59 -1.70 4.03 -15.91
N GLY A 60 -2.93 4.37 -15.59
CA GLY A 60 -3.23 5.64 -14.93
C GLY A 60 -2.57 5.73 -13.56
N PHE A 61 -2.63 4.65 -12.79
CA PHE A 61 -1.98 4.60 -11.50
C PHE A 61 -0.46 4.68 -11.63
N SER A 62 0.12 3.88 -12.53
CA SER A 62 1.57 3.86 -12.72
C SER A 62 2.12 5.21 -13.15
N ASN A 63 1.45 5.84 -14.10
CA ASN A 63 1.91 7.13 -14.63
C ASN A 63 1.76 8.25 -13.61
N LYS A 64 0.65 8.28 -12.90
CA LYS A 64 0.36 9.37 -11.98
C LYS A 64 1.10 9.25 -10.65
N PHE A 65 1.19 8.06 -10.10
CA PHE A 65 1.68 7.87 -8.74
C PHE A 65 3.06 7.24 -8.65
N LEU A 66 3.46 6.45 -9.64
CA LEU A 66 4.76 5.79 -9.62
C LEU A 66 5.78 6.46 -10.52
N GLY A 67 5.36 7.42 -11.33
CA GLY A 67 6.26 8.12 -12.25
C GLY A 67 6.73 7.27 -13.41
N LEU A 68 6.05 6.19 -13.71
CA LEU A 68 6.36 5.34 -14.87
C LEU A 68 5.59 5.84 -16.09
N GLU A 69 6.28 5.88 -17.22
CA GLU A 69 5.67 6.32 -18.47
C GLU A 69 5.46 5.16 -19.45
#